data_25011dc64c99aabd18c9731451a1586b
#
_entry.id   25011dc64c99aabd18c9731451a1586b
#
_cell.length_a   1.000
_cell.length_b   1.000
_cell.length_c   1.000
_cell.angle_alpha   90.00
_cell.angle_beta   90.00
_cell.angle_gamma   90.00
#
_symmetry.space_group_name_H-M   'P 1'
#
loop_
_entity.id
_entity.type
_entity.pdbx_description
1 polymer ?
#
loop_
_entity_poly.entity_id
_entity_poly.type
_entity_poly.pdbx_seq_one_letter_code
_entity_poly.pdbx_strand_id
1 'polypeptide(L)'
;RQVRVQRTAIEEGHCGLVPAQRLMPMVRIQLARDARMARAVQAAHRPGRTVLLVAGFGHVQRSLGVPTWLPSDFTSKVAIAQAGQARAAIKIVVIFSQQRLLLP
;
A
#
# COMPACT_ATOMS: atom_id res chain seq x y z
N ARG A 1 4.13 -10.30 12.18
CA ARG A 1 2.92 -10.49 11.36
C ARG A 1 3.07 -9.89 9.96
N GLN A 2 3.45 -8.64 9.83
CA GLN A 2 3.60 -7.95 8.53
C GLN A 2 4.60 -8.66 7.60
N VAL A 3 5.76 -9.07 8.12
CA VAL A 3 6.78 -9.77 7.35
C VAL A 3 6.24 -11.07 6.74
N ARG A 4 5.49 -11.85 7.52
CA ARG A 4 4.92 -13.12 7.06
C ARG A 4 3.90 -12.89 5.94
N VAL A 5 3.02 -11.92 6.13
CA VAL A 5 1.97 -11.62 5.15
C VAL A 5 2.58 -11.10 3.85
N GLN A 6 3.58 -10.21 3.93
CA GLN A 6 4.30 -9.72 2.75
C GLN A 6 5.04 -10.84 2.03
N ARG A 7 5.68 -11.73 2.77
CA ARG A 7 6.37 -12.87 2.19
C ARG A 7 5.42 -13.74 1.37
N THR A 8 4.28 -14.10 1.93
CA THR A 8 3.25 -14.89 1.25
C THR A 8 2.74 -14.17 0.00
N ALA A 9 2.45 -12.89 0.11
CA ALA A 9 1.97 -12.09 -1.02
C ALA A 9 2.99 -12.01 -2.17
N ILE A 10 4.27 -11.88 -1.86
CA ILE A 10 5.35 -11.88 -2.87
C ILE A 10 5.48 -13.25 -3.52
N GLU A 11 5.47 -14.32 -2.74
CA GLU A 11 5.52 -15.70 -3.26
C GLU A 11 4.36 -15.96 -4.23
N GLU A 12 3.15 -15.62 -3.83
CA GLU A 12 1.94 -15.81 -4.64
C GLU A 12 1.97 -14.94 -5.90
N GLY A 13 2.36 -13.66 -5.76
CA GLY A 13 2.44 -12.71 -6.88
C GLY A 13 3.46 -13.09 -7.94
N HIS A 14 4.45 -13.91 -7.59
CA HIS A 14 5.50 -14.40 -8.48
C HIS A 14 5.36 -15.89 -8.79
N CYS A 15 4.20 -16.49 -8.52
CA CYS A 15 3.90 -17.90 -8.80
C CYS A 15 4.90 -18.88 -8.16
N GLY A 16 5.48 -18.55 -7.01
CA GLY A 16 6.46 -19.37 -6.33
C GLY A 16 7.83 -19.44 -7.01
N LEU A 17 8.09 -18.62 -8.03
CA LEU A 17 9.33 -18.64 -8.80
C LEU A 17 10.48 -17.83 -8.18
N VAL A 18 10.23 -17.12 -7.08
CA VAL A 18 11.27 -16.34 -6.39
C VAL A 18 12.17 -17.26 -5.57
N PRO A 19 13.50 -17.23 -5.83
CA PRO A 19 14.43 -17.99 -4.97
C PRO A 19 14.35 -17.55 -3.51
N ALA A 20 14.45 -18.50 -2.59
CA ALA A 20 14.35 -18.25 -1.15
C ALA A 20 15.32 -17.14 -0.67
N GLN A 21 16.52 -17.09 -1.26
CA GLN A 21 17.54 -16.08 -0.91
C GLN A 21 17.13 -14.66 -1.28
N ARG A 22 16.23 -14.50 -2.24
CA ARG A 22 15.75 -13.18 -2.70
C ARG A 22 14.47 -12.74 -2.02
N LEU A 23 13.78 -13.66 -1.39
CA LEU A 23 12.47 -13.40 -0.83
C LEU A 23 12.50 -12.38 0.31
N MET A 24 13.37 -12.57 1.30
CA MET A 24 13.47 -11.63 2.42
C MET A 24 13.97 -10.23 2.02
N PRO A 25 14.97 -10.08 1.14
CA PRO A 25 15.32 -8.77 0.60
C PRO A 25 14.13 -8.08 -0.09
N MET A 26 13.31 -8.81 -0.85
CA MET A 26 12.12 -8.26 -1.49
C MET A 26 11.08 -7.80 -0.46
N VAL A 27 10.86 -8.58 0.59
CA VAL A 27 9.98 -8.20 1.70
C VAL A 27 10.44 -6.89 2.34
N ARG A 28 11.72 -6.77 2.65
CA ARG A 28 12.30 -5.57 3.26
C ARG A 28 12.12 -4.33 2.38
N ILE A 29 12.38 -4.47 1.09
CA ILE A 29 12.21 -3.37 0.13
C ILE A 29 10.74 -2.96 0.06
N GLN A 30 9.83 -3.91 0.00
CA GLN A 30 8.40 -3.64 -0.05
C GLN A 30 7.93 -2.87 1.19
N LEU A 31 8.31 -3.33 2.37
CA LEU A 31 7.98 -2.66 3.63
C LEU A 31 8.57 -1.25 3.71
N ALA A 32 9.81 -1.09 3.29
CA ALA A 32 10.48 0.22 3.27
C ALA A 32 9.79 1.20 2.31
N ARG A 33 9.36 0.73 1.15
CA ARG A 33 8.60 1.53 0.18
C ARG A 33 7.25 1.95 0.74
N ASP A 34 6.53 1.04 1.37
CA ASP A 34 5.24 1.33 1.99
C ASP A 34 5.37 2.40 3.08
N ALA A 35 6.35 2.24 3.97
CA ALA A 35 6.63 3.21 5.03
C ALA A 35 7.00 4.59 4.46
N ARG A 36 7.78 4.63 3.41
CA ARG A 36 8.18 5.89 2.76
C ARG A 36 7.00 6.58 2.08
N MET A 37 6.16 5.82 1.39
CA MET A 37 4.95 6.37 0.79
C MET A 37 3.98 6.89 1.85
N ALA A 38 3.83 6.20 2.96
CA ALA A 38 3.02 6.67 4.08
C ALA A 38 3.54 7.99 4.67
N ARG A 39 4.86 8.14 4.80
CA ARG A 39 5.48 9.41 5.22
C ARG A 39 5.21 10.53 4.21
N ALA A 40 5.31 10.22 2.92
CA ALA A 40 5.02 11.20 1.87
C ALA A 40 3.57 11.67 1.93
N VAL A 41 2.62 10.77 2.15
CA VAL A 41 1.20 11.10 2.33
C VAL A 41 1.01 12.03 3.52
N GLN A 42 1.61 11.70 4.66
CA GLN A 42 1.54 12.52 5.87
C GLN A 42 2.15 13.91 5.66
N ALA A 43 3.30 13.98 5.00
CA ALA A 43 3.98 15.25 4.71
C ALA A 43 3.20 16.13 3.73
N ALA A 44 2.50 15.53 2.78
CA ALA A 44 1.69 16.25 1.79
C ALA A 44 0.34 16.71 2.34
N HIS A 45 -0.10 16.13 3.45
CA HIS A 45 -1.42 16.43 4.00
C HIS A 45 -1.53 17.88 4.47
N ARG A 46 -2.67 18.50 4.19
CA ARG A 46 -3.05 19.85 4.66
C ARG A 46 -4.49 19.82 5.15
N PRO A 47 -4.85 20.60 6.18
CA PRO A 47 -6.23 20.65 6.66
C PRO A 47 -7.22 20.98 5.54
N GLY A 48 -8.33 20.27 5.48
CA GLY A 48 -9.36 20.44 4.46
C GLY A 48 -8.98 19.96 3.06
N ARG A 49 -7.82 19.28 2.92
CA ARG A 49 -7.35 18.74 1.64
C ARG A 49 -7.24 17.23 1.71
N THR A 50 -7.52 16.61 0.59
CA THR A 50 -7.34 15.16 0.42
C THR A 50 -6.05 14.87 -0.31
N VAL A 51 -5.27 13.95 0.20
CA VAL A 51 -4.08 13.44 -0.48
C VAL A 51 -4.49 12.26 -1.35
N LEU A 52 -4.10 12.30 -2.61
CA LEU A 52 -4.25 11.20 -3.55
C LEU A 52 -2.91 10.48 -3.68
N LEU A 53 -2.88 9.21 -3.32
CA LEU A 53 -1.76 8.33 -3.58
C LEU A 53 -2.14 7.34 -4.68
N VAL A 54 -1.36 7.32 -5.74
CA VAL A 54 -1.49 6.33 -6.82
C VAL A 54 -0.29 5.40 -6.75
N ALA A 55 -0.53 4.12 -6.52
CA ALA A 55 0.54 3.14 -6.39
C ALA A 55 0.08 1.76 -6.86
N GLY A 56 1.01 0.85 -7.04
CA GLY A 56 0.72 -0.53 -7.41
C GLY A 56 -0.12 -1.25 -6.36
N PHE A 57 -0.85 -2.25 -6.80
CA PHE A 57 -1.83 -2.98 -5.98
C PHE A 57 -1.26 -3.48 -4.65
N GLY A 58 -0.04 -4.04 -4.64
CA GLY A 58 0.58 -4.55 -3.42
C GLY A 58 0.87 -3.48 -2.36
N HIS A 59 0.96 -2.21 -2.76
CA HIS A 59 1.23 -1.09 -1.84
C HIS A 59 -0.02 -0.51 -1.18
N VAL A 60 -1.18 -0.78 -1.73
CA VAL A 60 -2.41 -0.07 -1.35
C VAL A 60 -3.45 -0.97 -0.69
N GLN A 61 -3.18 -2.25 -0.56
CA GLN A 61 -4.03 -3.17 0.19
C GLN A 61 -4.14 -2.73 1.66
N ARG A 62 -5.37 -2.63 2.17
CA ARG A 62 -5.62 -2.17 3.53
C ARG A 62 -4.91 -2.97 4.61
N SER A 63 -4.81 -4.27 4.41
CA SER A 63 -4.25 -5.19 5.40
C SER A 63 -2.74 -5.35 5.28
N LEU A 64 -2.12 -4.77 4.26
CA LEU A 64 -0.75 -5.13 3.89
C LEU A 64 0.14 -3.94 3.52
N GLY A 65 -0.39 -2.95 2.81
CA GLY A 65 0.39 -1.88 2.19
C GLY A 65 0.47 -0.59 3.01
N VAL A 66 0.56 0.52 2.30
CA VAL A 66 0.66 1.88 2.87
C VAL A 66 -0.37 2.17 3.95
N PRO A 67 -1.64 1.74 3.83
CA PRO A 67 -2.62 2.01 4.88
C PRO A 67 -2.23 1.51 6.27
N THR A 68 -1.45 0.44 6.35
CA THR A 68 -1.00 -0.12 7.64
C THR A 68 0.05 0.76 8.35
N TRP A 69 0.66 1.70 7.62
CA TRP A 69 1.68 2.61 8.11
C TRP A 69 1.14 4.01 8.42
N LEU A 70 -0.12 4.26 8.10
CA LEU A 70 -0.75 5.54 8.40
C LEU A 70 -1.21 5.60 9.87
N PRO A 71 -1.11 6.76 10.51
CA PRO A 71 -1.65 6.93 11.86
C PRO A 71 -3.15 6.68 11.92
N SER A 72 -3.65 6.34 13.10
CA SER A 72 -5.07 6.02 13.32
C SER A 72 -6.03 7.19 13.06
N ASP A 73 -5.54 8.42 13.10
CA ASP A 73 -6.30 9.62 12.78
C ASP A 73 -6.45 9.89 11.29
N PHE A 74 -5.73 9.13 10.44
CA PHE A 74 -5.92 9.14 9.00
C PHE A 74 -7.08 8.26 8.59
N THR A 75 -8.07 8.86 7.93
CA THR A 75 -9.14 8.12 7.26
C THR A 75 -8.73 7.92 5.81
N SER A 76 -8.71 6.68 5.35
CA SER A 76 -8.36 6.36 3.98
C SER A 76 -9.44 5.55 3.29
N LYS A 77 -9.63 5.84 2.01
CA LYS A 77 -10.43 5.01 1.10
C LYS A 77 -9.51 4.44 0.03
N VAL A 78 -9.69 3.19 -0.29
CA VAL A 78 -8.92 2.50 -1.32
C VAL A 78 -9.85 2.19 -2.48
N ALA A 79 -9.51 2.70 -3.66
CA ALA A 79 -10.19 2.35 -4.90
C ALA A 79 -9.21 1.56 -5.77
N ILE A 80 -9.65 0.40 -6.25
CA ILE A 80 -8.84 -0.47 -7.10
C ILE A 80 -9.39 -0.35 -8.52
N ALA A 81 -8.56 0.17 -9.43
CA ALA A 81 -8.86 0.12 -10.85
C ALA A 81 -8.40 -1.22 -11.40
N GLN A 82 -9.33 -1.96 -11.97
CA GLN A 82 -9.06 -3.25 -12.57
C GLN A 82 -9.52 -3.21 -14.03
N ALA A 83 -8.59 -3.52 -14.94
CA ALA A 83 -8.92 -3.57 -16.36
C ALA A 83 -9.78 -4.80 -16.65
N GLY A 84 -11.06 -4.59 -16.90
CA GLY A 84 -12.02 -5.58 -17.39
C GLY A 84 -11.91 -6.97 -16.80
N GLN A 85 -12.17 -7.99 -17.60
CA GLN A 85 -11.96 -9.40 -17.25
C GLN A 85 -10.59 -9.92 -17.73
N ALA A 86 -9.68 -9.03 -18.07
CA ALA A 86 -8.36 -9.40 -18.56
C ALA A 86 -7.54 -10.07 -17.47
N ARG A 87 -6.97 -11.21 -17.79
CA ARG A 87 -6.11 -12.00 -16.90
C ARG A 87 -4.79 -11.29 -16.54
N ALA A 88 -4.39 -10.27 -17.27
CA ALA A 88 -3.25 -9.43 -16.98
C ALA A 88 -3.74 -8.09 -16.42
N ALA A 89 -4.01 -8.05 -15.15
CA ALA A 89 -4.48 -6.84 -14.53
C ALA A 89 -3.31 -5.93 -14.15
N ILE A 90 -3.15 -4.84 -14.86
CA ILE A 90 -2.51 -3.67 -14.29
C ILE A 90 -3.52 -3.11 -13.28
N LYS A 91 -3.32 -3.44 -12.04
CA LYS A 91 -4.15 -2.91 -10.95
C LYS A 91 -3.56 -1.57 -10.51
N ILE A 92 -4.14 -0.50 -10.97
CA ILE A 92 -3.85 0.84 -10.46
C ILE A 92 -4.78 1.05 -9.27
N VAL A 93 -4.22 1.37 -8.14
CA VAL A 93 -4.99 1.64 -6.94
C VAL A 93 -4.77 3.06 -6.50
N VAL A 94 -5.87 3.70 -6.22
CA VAL A 94 -5.93 5.08 -5.77
C VAL A 94 -6.33 5.09 -4.31
N ILE A 95 -5.47 5.63 -3.45
CA ILE A 95 -5.81 5.86 -2.04
C ILE A 95 -6.18 7.32 -1.86
N PHE A 96 -7.37 7.55 -1.31
CA PHE A 96 -7.75 8.84 -0.79
C PHE A 96 -7.52 8.83 0.71
N SER A 97 -6.66 9.70 1.23
CA SER A 97 -6.49 9.86 2.67
C SER A 97 -6.97 11.23 3.08
N GLN A 98 -7.79 11.25 4.12
CA GLN A 98 -8.27 12.47 4.73
C GLN A 98 -7.99 12.40 6.21
N GLN A 99 -7.28 13.38 6.73
CA GLN A 99 -7.10 13.50 8.16
C GLN A 99 -8.38 14.08 8.77
N ARG A 100 -8.92 13.40 9.77
CA ARG A 100 -9.92 14.01 10.61
C ARG A 100 -9.27 15.17 11.38
N LEU A 101 -9.76 16.37 11.17
CA LEU A 101 -9.52 17.44 12.11
C LEU A 101 -10.19 17.02 13.43
N LEU A 102 -9.38 16.67 14.41
CA LEU A 102 -9.83 16.68 15.78
C LEU A 102 -9.97 18.15 16.15
N LEU A 103 -11.15 18.68 15.94
CA LEU A 103 -11.50 19.96 16.52
C LEU A 103 -11.52 19.78 18.05
N PRO A 104 -10.79 20.64 18.80
CA PRO A 104 -10.85 20.61 20.25
C PRO A 104 -12.27 20.84 20.74
#